data_78e9971ad38ab4ce08c36e1eb55af337
#
_entry.id   78e9971ad38ab4ce08c36e1eb55af337
#
_cell.length_a   1.000
_cell.length_b   1.000
_cell.length_c   1.000
_cell.angle_alpha   90.00
_cell.angle_beta   90.00
_cell.angle_gamma   90.00
#
_symmetry.space_group_name_H-M   'P 1'
#
loop_
_entity.id
_entity.type
_entity.pdbx_description
1 polymer ?
#
loop_
_entity_poly.entity_id
_entity_poly.type
_entity_poly.pdbx_seq_one_letter_code
_entity_poly.pdbx_strand_id
1 'polypeptide(L)'
;MNDDEFRQAMATLEAYKVQLDAMAQQSNFFKLSLEETMRARDTLKAFAEAKEGDEILVPAGASSFVIATVTAKKKAIVGIGNNVSVDMDLTEAAKFMADSVEEVQDALKKLNEAINEMNAKARELSLAVQQEYQRRQQ
;
A
#
# COMPACT_ATOMS: atom_id res chain seq x y z
N MET A 1 4.48 31.35 24.87
CA MET A 1 3.74 31.66 23.64
C MET A 1 2.79 32.81 23.84
N ASN A 2 2.76 33.76 22.91
CA ASN A 2 1.68 34.75 22.89
C ASN A 2 0.40 34.11 22.31
N ASP A 3 -0.70 34.85 22.27
CA ASP A 3 -2.00 34.32 21.86
C ASP A 3 -2.01 33.89 20.39
N ASP A 4 -1.32 34.62 19.53
CA ASP A 4 -1.25 34.27 18.10
C ASP A 4 -0.42 33.00 17.88
N GLU A 5 0.71 32.86 18.57
CA GLU A 5 1.54 31.66 18.50
C GLU A 5 0.79 30.43 19.01
N PHE A 6 0.06 30.57 20.10
CA PHE A 6 -0.74 29.48 20.67
C PHE A 6 -1.84 29.06 19.71
N ARG A 7 -2.52 30.01 19.10
CA ARG A 7 -3.58 29.75 18.12
C ARG A 7 -3.03 29.05 16.89
N GLN A 8 -1.88 29.51 16.38
CA GLN A 8 -1.20 28.88 15.27
C GLN A 8 -0.76 27.44 15.60
N ALA A 9 -0.24 27.24 16.80
CA ALA A 9 0.19 25.91 17.25
C ALA A 9 -0.99 24.92 17.27
N MET A 10 -2.14 25.37 17.78
CA MET A 10 -3.35 24.55 17.79
C MET A 10 -3.84 24.22 16.38
N ALA A 11 -3.82 25.21 15.49
CA ALA A 11 -4.21 25.02 14.09
C ALA A 11 -3.26 24.06 13.37
N THR A 12 -1.95 24.17 13.60
CA THR A 12 -0.95 23.28 13.02
C THR A 12 -1.12 21.85 13.53
N LEU A 13 -1.40 21.70 14.83
CA LEU A 13 -1.64 20.37 15.41
C LEU A 13 -2.87 19.71 14.78
N GLU A 14 -3.93 20.46 14.57
CA GLU A 14 -5.13 19.94 13.89
C GLU A 14 -4.82 19.54 12.44
N ALA A 15 -4.04 20.36 11.74
CA ALA A 15 -3.60 20.04 10.37
C ALA A 15 -2.77 18.74 10.33
N TYR A 16 -1.90 18.52 11.32
CA TYR A 16 -1.13 17.27 11.41
C TYR A 16 -2.05 16.07 11.61
N LYS A 17 -3.08 16.18 12.43
CA LYS A 17 -4.04 15.09 12.65
C LYS A 17 -4.78 14.72 11.38
N VAL A 18 -5.24 15.72 10.64
CA VAL A 18 -5.93 15.51 9.36
C VAL A 18 -5.00 14.82 8.35
N GLN A 19 -3.76 15.29 8.27
CA GLN A 19 -2.76 14.72 7.36
C GLN A 19 -2.41 13.29 7.74
N LEU A 20 -2.25 12.99 9.03
CA LEU A 20 -1.99 11.64 9.52
C LEU A 20 -3.13 10.67 9.19
N ASP A 21 -4.38 11.11 9.31
CA ASP A 21 -5.53 10.29 8.92
C ASP A 21 -5.50 9.96 7.43
N ALA A 22 -5.21 10.95 6.58
CA ALA A 22 -5.10 10.74 5.15
C ALA A 22 -3.96 9.77 4.81
N MET A 23 -2.81 9.91 5.47
CA MET A 23 -1.66 9.03 5.28
C MET A 23 -1.96 7.60 5.74
N ALA A 24 -2.70 7.44 6.83
CA ALA A 24 -3.12 6.12 7.32
C ALA A 24 -4.03 5.41 6.33
N GLN A 25 -4.97 6.14 5.72
CA GLN A 25 -5.83 5.59 4.67
C GLN A 25 -5.04 5.19 3.44
N GLN A 26 -4.08 6.00 3.03
CA GLN A 26 -3.19 5.69 1.91
C GLN A 26 -2.34 4.45 2.22
N SER A 27 -1.83 4.31 3.45
CA SER A 27 -1.07 3.15 3.89
C SER A 27 -1.92 1.88 3.78
N ASN A 28 -3.17 1.92 4.21
CA ASN A 28 -4.08 0.78 4.10
C ASN A 28 -4.35 0.41 2.64
N PHE A 29 -4.52 1.40 1.77
CA PHE A 29 -4.69 1.17 0.34
C PHE A 29 -3.46 0.45 -0.25
N PHE A 30 -2.25 0.91 0.08
CA PHE A 30 -1.03 0.26 -0.40
C PHE A 30 -0.88 -1.17 0.12
N LYS A 31 -1.27 -1.43 1.38
CA LYS A 31 -1.24 -2.79 1.94
C LYS A 31 -2.16 -3.74 1.17
N LEU A 32 -3.38 -3.30 0.87
CA LEU A 32 -4.32 -4.09 0.09
C LEU A 32 -3.81 -4.33 -1.34
N SER A 33 -3.27 -3.28 -1.97
CA SER A 33 -2.67 -3.38 -3.30
C SER A 33 -1.48 -4.35 -3.31
N LEU A 34 -0.66 -4.31 -2.25
CA LEU A 34 0.48 -5.21 -2.11
C LEU A 34 0.03 -6.66 -2.02
N GLU A 35 -0.97 -6.97 -1.18
CA GLU A 35 -1.51 -8.34 -1.05
C GLU A 35 -2.04 -8.86 -2.38
N GLU A 36 -2.79 -8.03 -3.09
CA GLU A 36 -3.37 -8.39 -4.39
C GLU A 36 -2.28 -8.64 -5.43
N THR A 37 -1.28 -7.78 -5.50
CA THR A 37 -0.18 -7.90 -6.45
C THR A 37 0.71 -9.10 -6.15
N MET A 38 0.97 -9.39 -4.87
CA MET A 38 1.71 -10.59 -4.45
C MET A 38 0.97 -11.86 -4.85
N ARG A 39 -0.34 -11.88 -4.67
CA ARG A 39 -1.18 -13.02 -5.08
C ARG A 39 -1.13 -13.24 -6.59
N ALA A 40 -1.22 -12.14 -7.35
CA ALA A 40 -1.09 -12.19 -8.81
C ALA A 40 0.28 -12.72 -9.24
N ARG A 41 1.35 -12.21 -8.63
CA ARG A 41 2.71 -12.69 -8.89
C ARG A 41 2.84 -14.19 -8.65
N ASP A 42 2.35 -14.66 -7.51
CA ASP A 42 2.48 -16.07 -7.13
C ASP A 42 1.69 -16.98 -8.07
N THR A 43 0.49 -16.57 -8.46
CA THR A 43 -0.35 -17.32 -9.41
C THR A 43 0.31 -17.39 -10.78
N LEU A 44 0.80 -16.27 -11.31
CA LEU A 44 1.47 -16.22 -12.61
C LEU A 44 2.75 -17.04 -12.61
N LYS A 45 3.51 -16.98 -11.53
CA LYS A 45 4.73 -17.77 -11.37
C LYS A 45 4.43 -19.27 -11.35
N ALA A 46 3.39 -19.67 -10.64
CA ALA A 46 2.96 -21.07 -10.60
C ALA A 46 2.60 -21.60 -11.99
N PHE A 47 1.86 -20.81 -12.78
CA PHE A 47 1.54 -21.16 -14.15
C PHE A 47 2.78 -21.19 -15.05
N ALA A 48 3.72 -20.25 -14.87
CA ALA A 48 4.94 -20.19 -15.67
C ALA A 48 5.83 -21.42 -15.44
N GLU A 49 5.91 -21.91 -14.22
CA GLU A 49 6.75 -23.06 -13.83
C GLU A 49 6.05 -24.42 -14.06
N ALA A 50 4.75 -24.42 -14.23
CA ALA A 50 3.98 -25.65 -14.42
C ALA A 50 4.16 -26.23 -15.82
N LYS A 51 3.90 -27.55 -15.92
CA LYS A 51 3.90 -28.27 -17.18
C LYS A 51 2.49 -28.35 -17.74
N GLU A 52 2.39 -28.51 -19.06
CA GLU A 52 1.10 -28.76 -19.70
C GLU A 52 0.41 -29.96 -19.05
N GLY A 53 -0.86 -29.80 -18.71
CA GLY A 53 -1.67 -30.82 -18.06
C GLY A 53 -1.66 -30.75 -16.52
N ASP A 54 -0.77 -29.98 -15.91
CA ASP A 54 -0.76 -29.81 -14.46
C ASP A 54 -2.01 -29.07 -14.00
N GLU A 55 -2.51 -29.44 -12.83
CA GLU A 55 -3.59 -28.71 -12.17
C GLU A 55 -3.03 -27.66 -11.24
N ILE A 56 -3.62 -26.47 -11.25
CA ILE A 56 -3.23 -25.33 -10.40
C ILE A 56 -4.48 -24.78 -9.75
N LEU A 57 -4.33 -24.35 -8.48
CA LEU A 57 -5.36 -23.63 -7.77
C LEU A 57 -5.23 -22.13 -8.07
N VAL A 58 -6.29 -21.55 -8.66
CA VAL A 58 -6.35 -20.12 -8.98
C VAL A 58 -7.22 -19.43 -7.94
N PRO A 59 -6.70 -18.42 -7.23
CA PRO A 59 -7.50 -17.69 -6.24
C PRO A 59 -8.69 -16.99 -6.91
N ALA A 60 -9.89 -17.22 -6.37
CA ALA A 60 -11.14 -16.62 -6.87
C ALA A 60 -11.67 -15.53 -5.92
N GLY A 61 -10.96 -15.26 -4.82
CA GLY A 61 -11.40 -14.34 -3.77
C GLY A 61 -12.18 -15.04 -2.67
N ALA A 62 -12.40 -14.34 -1.57
CA ALA A 62 -13.16 -14.85 -0.41
C ALA A 62 -12.68 -16.22 0.07
N SER A 63 -11.37 -16.44 0.10
CA SER A 63 -10.72 -17.71 0.48
C SER A 63 -11.13 -18.89 -0.39
N SER A 64 -11.61 -18.66 -1.61
CA SER A 64 -11.99 -19.69 -2.56
C SER A 64 -10.96 -19.81 -3.67
N PHE A 65 -10.91 -20.99 -4.31
CA PHE A 65 -9.98 -21.30 -5.38
C PHE A 65 -10.70 -22.06 -6.48
N VAL A 66 -10.25 -21.86 -7.71
CA VAL A 66 -10.70 -22.63 -8.86
C VAL A 66 -9.56 -23.55 -9.30
N ILE A 67 -9.88 -24.83 -9.52
CA ILE A 67 -8.93 -25.77 -10.08
C ILE A 67 -8.88 -25.52 -11.59
N ALA A 68 -7.69 -25.24 -12.12
CA ALA A 68 -7.48 -25.01 -13.55
C ALA A 68 -6.38 -25.92 -14.07
N THR A 69 -6.48 -26.28 -15.35
CA THR A 69 -5.47 -27.11 -16.02
C THR A 69 -4.59 -26.23 -16.88
N VAL A 70 -3.28 -26.41 -16.77
CA VAL A 70 -2.31 -25.66 -17.58
C VAL A 70 -2.32 -26.18 -19.00
N THR A 71 -2.43 -25.28 -19.98
CA THR A 71 -2.36 -25.61 -21.41
C THR A 71 -0.97 -25.27 -21.95
N ALA A 72 -0.72 -25.66 -23.20
CA ALA A 72 0.51 -25.31 -23.90
C ALA A 72 0.66 -23.83 -24.16
N LYS A 73 -0.44 -23.05 -24.08
CA LYS A 73 -0.42 -21.60 -24.31
C LYS A 73 0.03 -20.90 -23.04
N LYS A 74 1.30 -20.54 -22.97
CA LYS A 74 1.94 -19.90 -21.82
C LYS A 74 1.78 -18.37 -21.86
N LYS A 75 0.54 -17.90 -21.91
CA LYS A 75 0.20 -16.46 -22.04
C LYS A 75 -0.68 -16.00 -20.89
N ALA A 76 -0.57 -14.72 -20.56
CA ALA A 76 -1.43 -14.03 -19.61
C ALA A 76 -1.88 -12.68 -20.18
N ILE A 77 -3.01 -12.21 -19.71
CA ILE A 77 -3.51 -10.86 -20.01
C ILE A 77 -3.29 -10.03 -18.76
N VAL A 78 -2.48 -8.97 -18.86
CA VAL A 78 -2.06 -8.14 -17.73
C VAL A 78 -2.56 -6.72 -17.91
N GLY A 79 -3.29 -6.21 -16.92
CA GLY A 79 -3.68 -4.80 -16.87
C GLY A 79 -2.49 -3.92 -16.52
N ILE A 80 -2.24 -2.89 -17.33
CA ILE A 80 -1.09 -1.98 -17.13
C ILE A 80 -1.51 -0.55 -16.78
N GLY A 81 -2.82 -0.32 -16.52
CA GLY A 81 -3.39 0.97 -16.18
C GLY A 81 -4.27 1.53 -17.28
N ASN A 82 -5.09 2.52 -16.95
CA ASN A 82 -6.00 3.21 -17.89
C ASN A 82 -6.90 2.27 -18.71
N ASN A 83 -7.34 1.17 -18.09
CA ASN A 83 -8.16 0.14 -18.76
C ASN A 83 -7.47 -0.53 -19.96
N VAL A 84 -6.15 -0.46 -20.03
CA VAL A 84 -5.36 -1.13 -21.06
C VAL A 84 -4.83 -2.45 -20.51
N SER A 85 -5.02 -3.54 -21.27
CA SER A 85 -4.49 -4.85 -20.97
C SER A 85 -3.58 -5.32 -22.11
N VAL A 86 -2.53 -6.04 -21.75
CA VAL A 86 -1.51 -6.50 -22.69
C VAL A 86 -1.34 -8.02 -22.55
N ASP A 87 -1.23 -8.72 -23.70
CA ASP A 87 -0.83 -10.11 -23.73
C ASP A 87 0.67 -10.20 -23.44
N MET A 88 1.04 -11.05 -22.50
CA MET A 88 2.43 -11.30 -22.14
C MET A 88 2.68 -12.80 -22.00
N ASP A 89 3.92 -13.22 -22.20
CA ASP A 89 4.34 -14.55 -21.76
C ASP A 89 4.22 -14.64 -20.23
N LEU A 90 3.89 -15.82 -19.72
CA LEU A 90 3.69 -16.04 -18.29
C LEU A 90 4.91 -15.64 -17.48
N THR A 91 6.13 -15.96 -17.96
CA THR A 91 7.37 -15.58 -17.29
C THR A 91 7.52 -14.06 -17.22
N GLU A 92 7.22 -13.38 -18.33
CA GLU A 92 7.24 -11.91 -18.40
C GLU A 92 6.18 -11.28 -17.47
N ALA A 93 4.97 -11.86 -17.47
CA ALA A 93 3.87 -11.39 -16.60
C ALA A 93 4.22 -11.55 -15.12
N ALA A 94 4.80 -12.68 -14.73
CA ALA A 94 5.26 -12.92 -13.36
C ALA A 94 6.34 -11.92 -12.94
N LYS A 95 7.27 -11.61 -13.83
CA LYS A 95 8.30 -10.61 -13.58
C LYS A 95 7.70 -9.21 -13.44
N PHE A 96 6.76 -8.87 -14.31
CA PHE A 96 6.05 -7.59 -14.22
C PHE A 96 5.38 -7.42 -12.84
N MET A 97 4.72 -8.47 -12.36
CA MET A 97 4.09 -8.42 -11.03
C MET A 97 5.11 -8.37 -9.90
N ALA A 98 6.24 -9.08 -10.03
CA ALA A 98 7.31 -9.01 -9.03
C ALA A 98 7.91 -7.60 -8.94
N ASP A 99 8.10 -6.94 -10.07
CA ASP A 99 8.57 -5.55 -10.11
C ASP A 99 7.54 -4.61 -9.48
N SER A 100 6.25 -4.84 -9.74
CA SER A 100 5.16 -4.06 -9.13
C SER A 100 5.10 -4.25 -7.62
N VAL A 101 5.31 -5.47 -7.12
CA VAL A 101 5.41 -5.75 -5.68
C VAL A 101 6.51 -4.91 -5.05
N GLU A 102 7.69 -4.89 -5.66
CA GLU A 102 8.82 -4.13 -5.17
C GLU A 102 8.52 -2.62 -5.13
N GLU A 103 7.91 -2.09 -6.19
CA GLU A 103 7.51 -0.68 -6.25
C GLU A 103 6.52 -0.32 -5.13
N VAL A 104 5.52 -1.15 -4.89
CA VAL A 104 4.52 -0.91 -3.84
C VAL A 104 5.16 -1.01 -2.46
N GLN A 105 6.06 -2.00 -2.25
CA GLN A 105 6.80 -2.13 -0.99
C GLN A 105 7.64 -0.89 -0.70
N ASP A 106 8.33 -0.36 -1.70
CA ASP A 106 9.14 0.86 -1.56
C ASP A 106 8.26 2.07 -1.24
N ALA A 107 7.13 2.21 -1.93
CA ALA A 107 6.18 3.30 -1.67
C ALA A 107 5.61 3.22 -0.26
N LEU A 108 5.26 2.01 0.20
CA LEU A 108 4.74 1.79 1.55
C LEU A 108 5.79 2.11 2.61
N LYS A 109 7.03 1.70 2.39
CA LYS A 109 8.14 2.01 3.30
C LYS A 109 8.33 3.51 3.46
N LYS A 110 8.36 4.25 2.35
CA LYS A 110 8.51 5.71 2.36
C LYS A 110 7.34 6.39 3.07
N LEU A 111 6.13 5.89 2.83
CA LEU A 111 4.92 6.42 3.48
C LEU A 111 4.97 6.19 5.00
N ASN A 112 5.37 5.00 5.43
CA ASN A 112 5.49 4.69 6.85
C ASN A 112 6.57 5.54 7.53
N GLU A 113 7.69 5.82 6.86
CA GLU A 113 8.71 6.74 7.36
C GLU A 113 8.14 8.16 7.52
N ALA A 114 7.38 8.63 6.53
CA ALA A 114 6.73 9.94 6.59
C ALA A 114 5.70 10.02 7.71
N ILE A 115 4.92 8.95 7.95
CA ILE A 115 3.97 8.85 9.04
C ILE A 115 4.70 8.94 10.39
N ASN A 116 5.80 8.23 10.55
CA ASN A 116 6.59 8.26 11.78
C ASN A 116 7.14 9.66 12.07
N GLU A 117 7.65 10.36 11.05
CA GLU A 117 8.12 11.74 11.19
C GLU A 117 6.99 12.68 11.59
N MET A 118 5.84 12.56 10.94
CA MET A 118 4.68 13.39 11.24
C MET A 118 4.15 13.12 12.65
N ASN A 119 4.11 11.87 13.07
CA ASN A 119 3.73 11.49 14.43
C ASN A 119 4.66 12.11 15.46
N ALA A 120 5.97 12.13 15.21
CA ALA A 120 6.95 12.73 16.11
C ALA A 120 6.71 14.24 16.24
N LYS A 121 6.49 14.92 15.11
CA LYS A 121 6.18 16.36 15.10
C LYS A 121 4.88 16.66 15.82
N ALA A 122 3.85 15.88 15.57
CA ALA A 122 2.54 16.06 16.21
C ALA A 122 2.62 15.85 17.72
N ARG A 123 3.38 14.85 18.16
CA ARG A 123 3.57 14.58 19.59
C ARG A 123 4.30 15.72 20.28
N GLU A 124 5.38 16.20 19.68
CA GLU A 124 6.15 17.33 20.21
C GLU A 124 5.29 18.57 20.34
N LEU A 125 4.54 18.89 19.29
CA LEU A 125 3.66 20.06 19.29
C LEU A 125 2.50 19.90 20.28
N SER A 126 1.95 18.70 20.41
CA SER A 126 0.89 18.39 21.37
C SER A 126 1.35 18.63 22.80
N LEU A 127 2.57 18.20 23.14
CA LEU A 127 3.15 18.47 24.47
C LEU A 127 3.34 19.95 24.72
N ALA A 128 3.84 20.69 23.73
CA ALA A 128 4.01 22.14 23.86
C ALA A 128 2.68 22.86 24.07
N VAL A 129 1.65 22.46 23.34
CA VAL A 129 0.29 23.02 23.47
C VAL A 129 -0.29 22.71 24.85
N GLN A 130 -0.14 21.48 25.35
CA GLN A 130 -0.62 21.10 26.68
C GLN A 130 0.06 21.91 27.78
N GLN A 131 1.36 22.06 27.70
CA GLN A 131 2.13 22.85 28.68
C GLN A 131 1.68 24.31 28.70
N GLU A 132 1.49 24.89 27.53
CA GLU A 132 1.01 26.27 27.42
C GLU A 132 -0.41 26.42 27.93
N TYR A 133 -1.28 25.45 27.67
CA TYR A 133 -2.66 25.45 28.19
C TYR A 133 -2.67 25.43 29.72
N GLN A 134 -1.86 24.57 30.34
CA GLN A 134 -1.75 24.48 31.79
C GLN A 134 -1.22 25.78 32.37
N ARG A 135 -0.20 26.36 31.72
CA ARG A 135 0.36 27.66 32.16
C ARG A 135 -0.70 28.75 32.15
N ARG A 136 -1.57 28.76 31.16
CA ARG A 136 -2.62 29.78 31.03
C ARG A 136 -3.73 29.66 32.08
N GLN A 137 -3.87 28.49 32.68
CA GLN A 137 -4.88 28.25 33.71
C GLN A 137 -4.41 28.63 35.12
N GLN A 138 -3.14 28.95 35.29
CA GLN A 138 -2.58 29.35 36.60
C GLN A 138 -2.80 30.83 36.93
#